data_768c662ac40904a164be32372138c026
#
_entry.id   768c662ac40904a164be32372138c026
#
_cell.length_a   1.000
_cell.length_b   1.000
_cell.length_c   1.000
_cell.angle_alpha   90.00
_cell.angle_beta   90.00
_cell.angle_gamma   90.00
#
_symmetry.space_group_name_H-M   'P 1'
#
loop_
_entity.id
_entity.type
_entity.pdbx_description
1 polymer ?
#
loop_
_entity_poly.entity_id
_entity_poly.type
_entity_poly.pdbx_seq_one_letter_code
_entity_poly.pdbx_strand_id
1 'polypeptide(L)'
;MIEPKTKQSHPISRRMFCRSAVAAAAGICSALHSSQASDKKNKVKFFKNLGHWHIGVTANQQQALDYAVKYGFDSITPNLDEFENKSSAEISDWIQTMKAKGIRYGASGLPVMFHRDSEQFNKGLARLPKKANIARKLGADRMATWIMPGHNELAYLENFSQHKKRLREVAKVLRDNNIRLGLEFVGPRTSRMRFRFPFICSQLGMTELVSSIGTPNVGLLLDSWHWYTSHGTVRELLRLSNKDVIHVHVNDAPAGIQTDQQIDNRRRLPVTTGVIDLKGFINVLVKMGYDGPVECEPFDQELRRMEDNAALKKTIESLNRLWALITV
;
A
#
# COMPACT_ATOMS: atom_id res chain seq x y z
N MET A 1 32.86 42.46 53.61
CA MET A 1 32.20 42.86 54.86
C MET A 1 30.81 42.22 54.86
N ILE A 2 30.68 41.41 55.85
CA ILE A 2 29.53 40.88 56.59
C ILE A 2 28.84 39.67 55.98
N GLU A 3 29.32 38.51 56.43
CA GLU A 3 28.59 37.27 56.68
C GLU A 3 27.60 37.45 57.85
N PRO A 4 27.00 36.43 58.33
CA PRO A 4 25.89 35.52 57.95
C PRO A 4 24.81 35.50 59.05
N LYS A 5 23.77 34.65 58.94
CA LYS A 5 23.18 33.99 60.13
C LYS A 5 22.38 32.73 59.78
N THR A 6 22.90 31.64 60.28
CA THR A 6 22.31 30.35 60.60
C THR A 6 21.23 30.37 61.68
N LYS A 7 20.28 29.41 61.69
CA LYS A 7 19.75 28.67 62.83
C LYS A 7 18.85 27.57 62.32
N GLN A 8 19.28 26.30 62.45
CA GLN A 8 19.08 25.32 63.55
C GLN A 8 17.62 24.93 63.72
N SER A 9 17.22 23.72 63.24
CA SER A 9 17.16 22.38 63.91
C SER A 9 16.31 22.31 65.16
N HIS A 10 15.34 21.42 65.18
CA HIS A 10 15.35 20.23 66.04
C HIS A 10 14.06 19.36 65.88
N PRO A 11 14.13 18.05 66.21
CA PRO A 11 13.10 17.06 65.98
C PRO A 11 12.45 16.57 67.27
N ILE A 12 11.26 15.99 67.23
CA ILE A 12 10.67 15.15 68.30
C ILE A 12 9.63 14.25 67.62
N SER A 13 9.73 13.01 67.68
CA SER A 13 9.77 11.91 68.65
C SER A 13 8.46 11.09 68.64
N ARG A 14 8.68 9.82 68.44
CA ARG A 14 7.86 8.62 68.63
C ARG A 14 6.94 8.62 69.86
N ARG A 15 5.80 7.93 69.73
CA ARG A 15 5.25 6.86 70.59
C ARG A 15 3.75 6.72 70.33
N MET A 16 3.31 5.63 69.76
CA MET A 16 2.91 4.34 70.35
C MET A 16 1.68 4.45 71.31
N PHE A 17 0.57 3.86 70.85
CA PHE A 17 -0.27 3.06 71.76
C PHE A 17 -1.01 1.95 71.01
N CYS A 18 -1.00 0.79 71.57
CA CYS A 18 -1.55 -0.50 71.19
C CYS A 18 -2.97 -0.72 71.64
N ARG A 19 -3.56 -1.78 71.13
CA ARG A 19 -4.67 -2.64 71.56
C ARG A 19 -6.07 -2.19 71.16
N SER A 20 -6.98 -3.04 70.62
CA SER A 20 -7.24 -4.43 70.93
C SER A 20 -7.93 -5.14 69.78
N ALA A 21 -7.75 -6.44 69.72
CA ALA A 21 -8.32 -7.41 68.81
C ALA A 21 -9.82 -7.65 69.05
N VAL A 22 -10.58 -7.97 68.02
CA VAL A 22 -11.57 -9.05 68.00
C VAL A 22 -11.66 -9.62 66.59
N ALA A 23 -11.63 -10.93 66.52
CA ALA A 23 -11.71 -11.72 65.28
C ALA A 23 -13.12 -11.81 64.73
N ALA A 24 -13.23 -11.79 63.40
CA ALA A 24 -14.32 -12.45 62.71
C ALA A 24 -13.78 -12.96 61.37
N ALA A 25 -13.70 -14.27 61.23
CA ALA A 25 -13.38 -14.98 60.02
C ALA A 25 -14.56 -14.85 59.04
N ALA A 26 -14.29 -14.32 57.85
CA ALA A 26 -15.16 -14.50 56.70
C ALA A 26 -14.31 -14.41 55.42
N GLY A 27 -14.40 -15.44 54.65
CA GLY A 27 -13.76 -15.84 53.40
C GLY A 27 -13.14 -14.76 52.53
N ILE A 28 -11.83 -14.87 52.33
CA ILE A 28 -11.10 -14.19 51.27
C ILE A 28 -11.29 -15.01 49.99
N CYS A 29 -12.30 -14.69 49.22
CA CYS A 29 -12.28 -15.01 47.81
C CYS A 29 -11.31 -14.06 47.11
N SER A 30 -10.09 -14.54 46.88
CA SER A 30 -9.10 -13.89 46.02
C SER A 30 -9.66 -13.89 44.60
N ALA A 31 -10.39 -12.85 44.23
CA ALA A 31 -10.62 -12.55 42.86
C ALA A 31 -9.30 -12.13 42.23
N LEU A 32 -8.56 -13.15 41.73
CA LEU A 32 -7.55 -12.92 40.71
C LEU A 32 -8.24 -12.24 39.54
N HIS A 33 -8.15 -10.93 39.47
CA HIS A 33 -8.37 -10.20 38.24
C HIS A 33 -7.25 -10.61 37.28
N SER A 34 -7.46 -11.76 36.60
CA SER A 34 -6.79 -11.98 35.34
C SER A 34 -7.20 -10.83 34.44
N SER A 35 -6.32 -9.86 34.30
CA SER A 35 -6.37 -8.93 33.17
C SER A 35 -6.29 -9.80 31.91
N GLN A 36 -7.43 -10.22 31.40
CA GLN A 36 -7.53 -10.63 30.03
C GLN A 36 -7.18 -9.38 29.20
N ALA A 37 -5.88 -9.22 28.92
CA ALA A 37 -5.47 -8.48 27.74
C ALA A 37 -6.20 -9.19 26.60
N SER A 38 -7.30 -8.60 26.15
CA SER A 38 -7.97 -9.04 24.94
C SER A 38 -6.96 -8.88 23.85
N ASP A 39 -6.33 -9.97 23.45
CA ASP A 39 -5.64 -10.08 22.17
C ASP A 39 -6.68 -9.72 21.09
N LYS A 40 -6.74 -8.43 20.77
CA LYS A 40 -7.40 -7.98 19.55
C LYS A 40 -6.54 -8.53 18.43
N LYS A 41 -6.81 -9.79 18.02
CA LYS A 41 -6.27 -10.34 16.79
C LYS A 41 -6.44 -9.29 15.73
N ASN A 42 -5.36 -8.74 15.21
CA ASN A 42 -5.39 -7.74 14.16
C ASN A 42 -6.10 -8.35 12.96
N LYS A 43 -7.37 -8.03 12.79
CA LYS A 43 -8.16 -8.56 11.67
C LYS A 43 -7.58 -8.01 10.37
N VAL A 44 -7.27 -8.90 9.43
CA VAL A 44 -6.85 -8.53 8.07
C VAL A 44 -7.90 -7.63 7.44
N LYS A 45 -7.50 -6.44 6.98
CA LYS A 45 -8.40 -5.44 6.38
C LYS A 45 -8.17 -5.30 4.87
N PHE A 46 -6.99 -5.64 4.39
CA PHE A 46 -6.67 -5.61 2.98
C PHE A 46 -7.32 -6.78 2.23
N PHE A 47 -7.43 -6.66 0.92
CA PHE A 47 -8.23 -7.54 0.11
C PHE A 47 -7.56 -7.85 -1.24
N LYS A 48 -7.94 -8.99 -1.84
CA LYS A 48 -7.39 -9.48 -3.11
C LYS A 48 -7.99 -8.73 -4.28
N ASN A 49 -7.13 -8.06 -5.05
CA ASN A 49 -7.53 -7.33 -6.24
C ASN A 49 -7.19 -8.10 -7.53
N LEU A 50 -8.10 -8.08 -8.48
CA LEU A 50 -7.87 -8.58 -9.83
C LEU A 50 -7.46 -7.43 -10.76
N GLY A 51 -6.16 -7.35 -11.09
CA GLY A 51 -5.61 -6.58 -12.19
C GLY A 51 -5.38 -7.48 -13.40
N HIS A 52 -6.42 -7.75 -14.15
CA HIS A 52 -6.44 -8.81 -15.15
C HIS A 52 -5.35 -8.66 -16.23
N TRP A 53 -5.02 -7.43 -16.65
CA TRP A 53 -3.98 -7.20 -17.67
C TRP A 53 -2.55 -7.51 -17.18
N HIS A 54 -2.27 -7.42 -15.88
CA HIS A 54 -0.96 -7.76 -15.34
C HIS A 54 -0.65 -9.25 -15.49
N ILE A 55 -1.68 -10.08 -15.52
CA ILE A 55 -1.57 -11.53 -15.70
C ILE A 55 -1.86 -12.00 -17.13
N GLY A 56 -2.00 -11.07 -18.09
CA GLY A 56 -2.19 -11.38 -19.50
C GLY A 56 -3.64 -11.63 -19.92
N VAL A 57 -4.60 -11.51 -19.01
CA VAL A 57 -6.04 -11.69 -19.29
C VAL A 57 -6.61 -10.39 -19.89
N THR A 58 -7.35 -10.52 -20.98
CA THR A 58 -8.09 -9.40 -21.59
C THR A 58 -9.55 -9.47 -21.17
N ALA A 59 -10.05 -8.42 -20.53
CA ALA A 59 -11.42 -8.37 -20.06
C ALA A 59 -11.94 -6.92 -20.03
N ASN A 60 -13.22 -6.72 -20.37
CA ASN A 60 -13.94 -5.49 -20.05
C ASN A 60 -14.40 -5.51 -18.58
N GLN A 61 -14.99 -4.42 -18.09
CA GLN A 61 -15.39 -4.33 -16.67
C GLN A 61 -16.40 -5.41 -16.26
N GLN A 62 -17.33 -5.77 -17.13
CA GLN A 62 -18.30 -6.83 -16.82
C GLN A 62 -17.61 -8.20 -16.71
N GLN A 63 -16.74 -8.53 -17.65
CA GLN A 63 -15.96 -9.77 -17.62
C GLN A 63 -15.03 -9.83 -16.41
N ALA A 64 -14.38 -8.70 -16.05
CA ALA A 64 -13.54 -8.63 -14.86
C ALA A 64 -14.36 -8.89 -13.58
N LEU A 65 -15.57 -8.34 -13.49
CA LEU A 65 -16.50 -8.60 -12.38
C LEU A 65 -16.89 -10.08 -12.31
N ASP A 66 -17.25 -10.68 -13.43
CA ASP A 66 -17.64 -12.11 -13.49
C ASP A 66 -16.46 -13.03 -13.14
N TYR A 67 -15.25 -12.69 -13.58
CA TYR A 67 -14.03 -13.39 -13.17
C TYR A 67 -13.74 -13.23 -11.69
N ALA A 68 -13.88 -12.03 -11.13
CA ALA A 68 -13.66 -11.82 -9.70
C ALA A 68 -14.61 -12.68 -8.85
N VAL A 69 -15.89 -12.71 -9.19
CA VAL A 69 -16.89 -13.56 -8.52
C VAL A 69 -16.55 -15.06 -8.68
N LYS A 70 -16.27 -15.49 -9.91
CA LYS A 70 -15.98 -16.89 -10.22
C LYS A 70 -14.75 -17.44 -9.48
N TYR A 71 -13.70 -16.64 -9.35
CA TYR A 71 -12.43 -17.09 -8.78
C TYR A 71 -12.21 -16.65 -7.32
N GLY A 72 -13.07 -15.82 -6.75
CA GLY A 72 -12.99 -15.40 -5.35
C GLY A 72 -11.98 -14.29 -5.09
N PHE A 73 -11.85 -13.34 -6.02
CA PHE A 73 -11.24 -12.04 -5.73
C PHE A 73 -12.25 -11.13 -5.01
N ASP A 74 -11.76 -10.21 -4.19
CA ASP A 74 -12.61 -9.30 -3.42
C ASP A 74 -12.85 -7.98 -4.16
N SER A 75 -12.05 -7.69 -5.19
CA SER A 75 -12.07 -6.43 -5.93
C SER A 75 -11.52 -6.58 -7.35
N ILE A 76 -11.84 -5.59 -8.17
CA ILE A 76 -11.34 -5.43 -9.54
C ILE A 76 -10.73 -4.05 -9.73
N THR A 77 -9.77 -3.93 -10.64
CA THR A 77 -9.24 -2.62 -11.01
C THR A 77 -10.22 -1.88 -11.92
N PRO A 78 -10.58 -0.60 -11.62
CA PRO A 78 -11.53 0.14 -12.43
C PRO A 78 -10.93 0.56 -13.78
N ASN A 79 -11.65 0.30 -14.87
CA ASN A 79 -11.40 0.88 -16.17
C ASN A 79 -12.27 2.12 -16.36
N LEU A 80 -11.73 3.30 -16.06
CA LEU A 80 -12.48 4.56 -16.09
C LEU A 80 -12.91 4.98 -17.51
N ASP A 81 -12.27 4.45 -18.55
CA ASP A 81 -12.61 4.77 -19.95
C ASP A 81 -13.97 4.20 -20.33
N GLU A 82 -14.33 3.03 -19.84
CA GLU A 82 -15.62 2.39 -20.10
C GLU A 82 -16.82 3.16 -19.52
N PHE A 83 -16.55 4.07 -18.56
CA PHE A 83 -17.60 4.85 -17.89
C PHE A 83 -17.67 6.31 -18.37
N GLU A 84 -16.82 6.75 -19.31
CA GLU A 84 -16.79 8.14 -19.75
C GLU A 84 -18.10 8.65 -20.36
N ASN A 85 -18.82 7.76 -21.02
CA ASN A 85 -20.06 8.06 -21.73
C ASN A 85 -21.30 7.45 -21.07
N LYS A 86 -21.15 6.89 -19.87
CA LYS A 86 -22.26 6.32 -19.10
C LYS A 86 -23.03 7.41 -18.37
N SER A 87 -24.34 7.30 -18.40
CA SER A 87 -25.24 8.14 -17.62
C SER A 87 -25.09 7.88 -16.12
N SER A 88 -25.56 8.79 -15.29
CA SER A 88 -25.53 8.61 -13.83
C SER A 88 -26.39 7.42 -13.39
N ALA A 89 -27.48 7.08 -14.09
CA ALA A 89 -28.30 5.90 -13.82
C ALA A 89 -27.51 4.62 -14.10
N GLU A 90 -26.88 4.48 -15.28
CA GLU A 90 -26.05 3.32 -15.62
C GLU A 90 -24.89 3.10 -14.63
N ILE A 91 -24.27 4.19 -14.15
CA ILE A 91 -23.22 4.11 -13.13
C ILE A 91 -23.80 3.63 -11.80
N SER A 92 -24.98 4.11 -11.43
CA SER A 92 -25.66 3.67 -10.18
C SER A 92 -26.02 2.19 -10.24
N ASP A 93 -26.60 1.73 -11.34
CA ASP A 93 -26.96 0.31 -11.55
C ASP A 93 -25.73 -0.60 -11.51
N TRP A 94 -24.63 -0.15 -12.11
CA TRP A 94 -23.35 -0.84 -12.07
C TRP A 94 -22.84 -1.00 -10.62
N ILE A 95 -22.85 0.09 -9.83
CA ILE A 95 -22.43 0.06 -8.43
C ILE A 95 -23.29 -0.89 -7.61
N GLN A 96 -24.62 -0.88 -7.81
CA GLN A 96 -25.52 -1.79 -7.14
C GLN A 96 -25.21 -3.25 -7.50
N THR A 97 -24.92 -3.53 -8.78
CA THR A 97 -24.54 -4.86 -9.25
C THR A 97 -23.25 -5.33 -8.58
N MET A 98 -22.19 -4.49 -8.52
CA MET A 98 -20.95 -4.81 -7.82
C MET A 98 -21.20 -5.09 -6.33
N LYS A 99 -21.98 -4.23 -5.67
CA LYS A 99 -22.31 -4.38 -4.26
C LYS A 99 -23.09 -5.67 -3.98
N ALA A 100 -24.05 -6.01 -4.81
CA ALA A 100 -24.82 -7.26 -4.70
C ALA A 100 -23.95 -8.50 -4.84
N LYS A 101 -22.87 -8.43 -5.66
CA LYS A 101 -21.87 -9.49 -5.83
C LYS A 101 -20.76 -9.45 -4.77
N GLY A 102 -20.76 -8.49 -3.84
CA GLY A 102 -19.74 -8.34 -2.80
C GLY A 102 -18.37 -7.88 -3.33
N ILE A 103 -18.31 -7.37 -4.55
CA ILE A 103 -17.06 -6.89 -5.19
C ILE A 103 -16.94 -5.38 -5.03
N ARG A 104 -15.71 -4.91 -4.75
CA ARG A 104 -15.34 -3.50 -4.66
C ARG A 104 -14.33 -3.11 -5.72
N TYR A 105 -13.95 -1.84 -5.77
CA TYR A 105 -12.85 -1.40 -6.60
C TYR A 105 -11.52 -1.40 -5.85
N GLY A 106 -10.45 -1.74 -6.58
CA GLY A 106 -9.06 -1.50 -6.21
C GLY A 106 -8.58 -0.10 -6.64
N ALA A 107 -7.29 0.01 -6.98
CA ALA A 107 -6.72 1.24 -7.49
C ALA A 107 -6.77 1.29 -9.02
N SER A 108 -7.13 2.43 -9.61
CA SER A 108 -6.96 2.65 -11.06
C SER A 108 -5.58 3.21 -11.39
N GLY A 109 -5.17 3.09 -12.65
CA GLY A 109 -4.00 3.79 -13.16
C GLY A 109 -4.23 5.32 -13.18
N LEU A 110 -3.15 6.09 -12.99
CA LEU A 110 -3.18 7.55 -13.15
C LEU A 110 -3.14 7.93 -14.64
N PRO A 111 -4.17 8.60 -15.20
CA PRO A 111 -4.23 8.93 -16.64
C PRO A 111 -3.48 10.24 -16.97
N VAL A 112 -2.32 10.49 -16.33
CA VAL A 112 -1.50 11.68 -16.54
C VAL A 112 -0.05 11.31 -16.79
N MET A 113 0.50 11.71 -17.92
CA MET A 113 1.89 11.46 -18.31
C MET A 113 2.83 12.53 -17.70
N PHE A 114 2.92 12.57 -16.39
CA PHE A 114 3.69 13.61 -15.65
C PHE A 114 5.21 13.56 -15.91
N HIS A 115 5.74 12.45 -16.41
CA HIS A 115 7.16 12.27 -16.74
C HIS A 115 7.51 12.68 -18.18
N ARG A 116 6.51 13.01 -19.02
CA ARG A 116 6.70 13.43 -20.41
C ARG A 116 6.90 14.95 -20.49
N ASP A 117 6.96 15.47 -21.73
CA ASP A 117 7.01 16.91 -21.98
C ASP A 117 5.81 17.67 -21.38
N SER A 118 5.89 19.00 -21.40
CA SER A 118 4.86 19.85 -20.78
C SER A 118 3.52 19.80 -21.52
N GLU A 119 3.52 19.55 -22.81
CA GLU A 119 2.28 19.47 -23.60
C GLU A 119 1.48 18.23 -23.20
N GLN A 120 2.12 17.05 -23.17
CA GLN A 120 1.50 15.80 -22.79
C GLN A 120 1.03 15.83 -21.32
N PHE A 121 1.84 16.41 -20.43
CA PHE A 121 1.46 16.63 -19.04
C PHE A 121 0.22 17.50 -18.93
N ASN A 122 0.20 18.68 -19.54
CA ASN A 122 -0.93 19.61 -19.47
C ASN A 122 -2.20 19.02 -20.07
N LYS A 123 -2.11 18.28 -21.19
CA LYS A 123 -3.22 17.56 -21.80
C LYS A 123 -3.81 16.50 -20.85
N GLY A 124 -2.98 15.73 -20.18
CA GLY A 124 -3.40 14.75 -19.18
C GLY A 124 -4.03 15.42 -17.96
N LEU A 125 -3.41 16.47 -17.43
CA LEU A 125 -3.90 17.22 -16.28
C LEU A 125 -5.27 17.87 -16.56
N ALA A 126 -5.49 18.42 -17.76
CA ALA A 126 -6.77 19.01 -18.14
C ALA A 126 -7.93 17.98 -18.21
N ARG A 127 -7.64 16.72 -18.49
CA ARG A 127 -8.62 15.63 -18.53
C ARG A 127 -8.86 14.97 -17.17
N LEU A 128 -7.93 15.13 -16.24
CA LEU A 128 -7.96 14.46 -14.95
C LEU A 128 -9.22 14.74 -14.12
N PRO A 129 -9.79 15.97 -14.07
CA PRO A 129 -11.02 16.23 -13.31
C PRO A 129 -12.20 15.36 -13.75
N LYS A 130 -12.37 15.13 -15.07
CA LYS A 130 -13.42 14.24 -15.60
C LYS A 130 -13.21 12.80 -15.11
N LYS A 131 -12.00 12.27 -15.22
CA LYS A 131 -11.66 10.91 -14.77
C LYS A 131 -11.80 10.75 -13.26
N ALA A 132 -11.32 11.73 -12.48
CA ALA A 132 -11.46 11.74 -11.03
C ALA A 132 -12.92 11.77 -10.57
N ASN A 133 -13.77 12.54 -11.25
CA ASN A 133 -15.21 12.55 -10.96
C ASN A 133 -15.88 11.19 -11.26
N ILE A 134 -15.48 10.52 -12.35
CA ILE A 134 -15.97 9.17 -12.67
C ILE A 134 -15.52 8.18 -11.56
N ALA A 135 -14.24 8.18 -11.20
CA ALA A 135 -13.72 7.33 -10.15
C ALA A 135 -14.48 7.55 -8.82
N ARG A 136 -14.69 8.82 -8.44
CA ARG A 136 -15.48 9.18 -7.25
C ARG A 136 -16.91 8.65 -7.31
N LYS A 137 -17.60 8.78 -8.46
CA LYS A 137 -18.96 8.24 -8.64
C LYS A 137 -18.99 6.72 -8.51
N LEU A 138 -17.97 6.04 -9.01
CA LEU A 138 -17.82 4.58 -8.91
C LEU A 138 -17.43 4.11 -7.50
N GLY A 139 -17.05 5.00 -6.59
CA GLY A 139 -16.51 4.63 -5.28
C GLY A 139 -15.07 4.13 -5.33
N ALA A 140 -14.34 4.39 -6.42
CA ALA A 140 -12.92 4.08 -6.57
C ALA A 140 -12.08 5.25 -6.00
N ASP A 141 -11.57 5.08 -4.79
CA ASP A 141 -10.91 6.12 -4.00
C ASP A 141 -9.37 6.10 -4.11
N ARG A 142 -8.81 5.27 -5.00
CA ARG A 142 -7.36 5.09 -5.15
C ARG A 142 -6.96 5.14 -6.61
N MET A 143 -5.88 5.88 -6.88
CA MET A 143 -5.13 5.84 -8.15
C MET A 143 -3.67 5.55 -7.85
N ALA A 144 -2.99 4.87 -8.78
CA ALA A 144 -1.58 4.57 -8.62
C ALA A 144 -0.80 4.73 -9.92
N THR A 145 0.49 4.99 -9.79
CA THR A 145 1.41 5.10 -10.92
C THR A 145 2.84 4.85 -10.46
N TRP A 146 3.73 4.59 -11.39
CA TRP A 146 5.14 4.36 -11.16
C TRP A 146 6.01 5.55 -11.59
N ILE A 147 7.19 5.67 -11.00
CA ILE A 147 8.19 6.71 -11.29
C ILE A 147 9.34 6.07 -12.05
N MET A 148 9.77 6.71 -13.15
CA MET A 148 10.95 6.27 -13.90
C MET A 148 12.20 6.28 -13.00
N PRO A 149 13.02 5.19 -12.99
CA PRO A 149 14.19 5.10 -12.12
C PRO A 149 15.40 5.92 -12.60
N GLY A 150 15.21 6.76 -13.59
CA GLY A 150 16.23 7.64 -14.14
C GLY A 150 15.75 8.53 -15.26
N HIS A 151 16.62 9.43 -15.72
CA HIS A 151 16.38 10.34 -16.85
C HIS A 151 17.66 10.52 -17.65
N ASN A 152 17.54 10.79 -18.95
CA ASN A 152 18.74 10.98 -19.81
C ASN A 152 19.19 12.43 -19.93
N GLU A 153 18.32 13.38 -19.58
CA GLU A 153 18.57 14.82 -19.70
C GLU A 153 18.58 15.51 -18.33
N LEU A 154 17.60 15.25 -17.48
CA LEU A 154 17.46 15.90 -16.19
C LEU A 154 18.32 15.22 -15.12
N ALA A 155 19.18 15.98 -14.47
CA ALA A 155 19.89 15.55 -13.27
C ALA A 155 18.91 15.34 -12.09
N TYR A 156 19.37 14.66 -11.02
CA TYR A 156 18.50 14.24 -9.91
C TYR A 156 17.62 15.37 -9.34
N LEU A 157 18.23 16.51 -8.99
CA LEU A 157 17.50 17.63 -8.35
C LEU A 157 16.49 18.29 -9.29
N GLU A 158 16.82 18.41 -10.56
CA GLU A 158 15.92 18.98 -11.58
C GLU A 158 14.73 18.03 -11.81
N ASN A 159 14.99 16.73 -11.96
CA ASN A 159 13.97 15.71 -12.11
C ASN A 159 13.07 15.63 -10.86
N PHE A 160 13.64 15.71 -9.66
CA PHE A 160 12.90 15.76 -8.40
C PHE A 160 11.99 17.00 -8.32
N SER A 161 12.50 18.16 -8.67
CA SER A 161 11.73 19.41 -8.69
C SER A 161 10.56 19.34 -9.67
N GLN A 162 10.79 18.79 -10.86
CA GLN A 162 9.73 18.60 -11.88
C GLN A 162 8.65 17.65 -11.38
N HIS A 163 9.03 16.47 -10.85
CA HIS A 163 8.09 15.49 -10.29
C HIS A 163 7.27 16.10 -9.14
N LYS A 164 7.95 16.73 -8.18
CA LYS A 164 7.29 17.43 -7.06
C LYS A 164 6.24 18.44 -7.54
N LYS A 165 6.59 19.30 -8.50
CA LYS A 165 5.68 20.32 -9.03
C LYS A 165 4.47 19.69 -9.72
N ARG A 166 4.70 18.79 -10.67
CA ARG A 166 3.65 18.17 -11.48
C ARG A 166 2.74 17.26 -10.66
N LEU A 167 3.30 16.43 -9.80
CA LEU A 167 2.52 15.54 -8.94
C LEU A 167 1.72 16.31 -7.89
N ARG A 168 2.17 17.48 -7.44
CA ARG A 168 1.37 18.37 -6.58
C ARG A 168 0.11 18.84 -7.27
N GLU A 169 0.17 19.23 -8.55
CA GLU A 169 -1.02 19.65 -9.31
C GLU A 169 -1.99 18.47 -9.52
N VAL A 170 -1.48 17.29 -9.86
CA VAL A 170 -2.26 16.06 -9.95
C VAL A 170 -2.94 15.75 -8.60
N ALA A 171 -2.18 15.76 -7.52
CA ALA A 171 -2.68 15.43 -6.19
C ALA A 171 -3.78 16.36 -5.70
N LYS A 172 -3.73 17.66 -6.03
CA LYS A 172 -4.80 18.62 -5.72
C LYS A 172 -6.12 18.21 -6.38
N VAL A 173 -6.11 17.91 -7.69
CA VAL A 173 -7.31 17.46 -8.41
C VAL A 173 -7.88 16.17 -7.82
N LEU A 174 -7.01 15.22 -7.49
CA LEU A 174 -7.43 13.95 -6.89
C LEU A 174 -8.00 14.15 -5.48
N ARG A 175 -7.39 14.99 -4.65
CA ARG A 175 -7.88 15.33 -3.31
C ARG A 175 -9.28 15.92 -3.34
N ASP A 176 -9.56 16.81 -4.27
CA ASP A 176 -10.86 17.47 -4.42
C ASP A 176 -11.96 16.47 -4.85
N ASN A 177 -11.57 15.25 -5.25
CA ASN A 177 -12.44 14.12 -5.54
C ASN A 177 -12.33 12.98 -4.50
N ASN A 178 -11.67 13.21 -3.35
CA ASN A 178 -11.43 12.21 -2.30
C ASN A 178 -10.64 10.99 -2.78
N ILE A 179 -9.71 11.17 -3.72
CA ILE A 179 -8.88 10.10 -4.26
C ILE A 179 -7.46 10.22 -3.72
N ARG A 180 -6.92 9.09 -3.27
CA ARG A 180 -5.53 8.93 -2.82
C ARG A 180 -4.66 8.51 -4.00
N LEU A 181 -3.42 9.01 -4.07
CA LEU A 181 -2.45 8.72 -5.12
C LEU A 181 -1.29 7.89 -4.57
N GLY A 182 -1.09 6.68 -5.10
CA GLY A 182 0.07 5.83 -4.84
C GLY A 182 1.18 6.04 -5.85
N LEU A 183 2.41 6.25 -5.37
CA LEU A 183 3.60 6.38 -6.20
C LEU A 183 4.53 5.19 -5.97
N GLU A 184 4.90 4.51 -7.05
CA GLU A 184 5.82 3.37 -7.03
C GLU A 184 7.22 3.79 -7.44
N PHE A 185 8.23 3.34 -6.69
CA PHE A 185 9.61 3.41 -7.14
C PHE A 185 10.01 2.12 -7.88
N VAL A 186 10.87 2.22 -8.85
CA VAL A 186 11.39 1.07 -9.61
C VAL A 186 12.76 0.66 -9.07
N GLY A 187 12.80 -0.44 -8.30
CA GLY A 187 13.95 -0.89 -7.52
C GLY A 187 15.11 -1.50 -8.31
N PRO A 188 14.90 -2.31 -9.38
CA PRO A 188 15.99 -3.07 -10.00
C PRO A 188 17.17 -2.23 -10.47
N ARG A 189 18.40 -2.67 -10.13
CA ARG A 189 19.62 -2.04 -10.62
C ARG A 189 19.68 -2.07 -12.15
N THR A 190 19.27 -3.16 -12.75
CA THR A 190 19.21 -3.33 -14.22
C THR A 190 18.34 -2.28 -14.92
N SER A 191 17.29 -1.76 -14.25
CA SER A 191 16.43 -0.71 -14.79
C SER A 191 17.10 0.66 -14.70
N ARG A 192 17.63 1.05 -13.51
CA ARG A 192 18.22 2.39 -13.32
C ARG A 192 19.52 2.61 -14.05
N MET A 193 20.33 1.56 -14.27
CA MET A 193 21.59 1.64 -15.03
C MET A 193 21.42 1.93 -16.52
N ARG A 194 20.19 1.94 -17.03
CA ARG A 194 19.86 2.29 -18.43
C ARG A 194 19.79 3.78 -18.68
N PHE A 195 19.84 4.60 -17.63
CA PHE A 195 19.73 6.05 -17.69
C PHE A 195 21.04 6.73 -17.35
N ARG A 196 21.28 7.89 -17.99
CA ARG A 196 22.42 8.75 -17.68
C ARG A 196 22.41 9.26 -16.24
N PHE A 197 21.24 9.64 -15.75
CA PHE A 197 21.05 10.15 -14.40
C PHE A 197 20.08 9.21 -13.65
N PRO A 198 20.57 8.41 -12.69
CA PRO A 198 19.69 7.63 -11.82
C PRO A 198 18.75 8.53 -11.02
N PHE A 199 17.56 8.00 -10.73
CA PHE A 199 16.57 8.70 -9.94
C PHE A 199 16.07 7.82 -8.78
N ILE A 200 14.92 8.14 -8.20
CA ILE A 200 14.34 7.45 -7.06
C ILE A 200 14.16 5.96 -7.37
N CYS A 201 14.78 5.10 -6.55
CA CYS A 201 14.73 3.65 -6.69
C CYS A 201 14.61 2.90 -5.36
N SER A 202 14.19 3.59 -4.29
CA SER A 202 14.03 3.01 -2.95
C SER A 202 12.85 3.62 -2.21
N GLN A 203 12.38 2.92 -1.16
CA GLN A 203 11.33 3.40 -0.28
C GLN A 203 11.66 4.77 0.33
N LEU A 204 12.90 4.96 0.79
CA LEU A 204 13.32 6.22 1.42
C LEU A 204 13.21 7.39 0.44
N GLY A 205 13.76 7.27 -0.76
CA GLY A 205 13.68 8.33 -1.78
C GLY A 205 12.26 8.62 -2.22
N MET A 206 11.39 7.59 -2.29
CA MET A 206 9.98 7.80 -2.61
C MET A 206 9.23 8.50 -1.48
N THR A 207 9.51 8.15 -0.23
CA THR A 207 8.92 8.83 0.94
C THR A 207 9.32 10.30 0.99
N GLU A 208 10.55 10.63 0.61
CA GLU A 208 11.02 12.01 0.50
C GLU A 208 10.25 12.79 -0.59
N LEU A 209 10.04 12.21 -1.76
CA LEU A 209 9.24 12.82 -2.81
C LEU A 209 7.79 13.03 -2.36
N VAL A 210 7.15 12.02 -1.78
CA VAL A 210 5.78 12.09 -1.25
C VAL A 210 5.66 13.23 -0.24
N SER A 211 6.57 13.30 0.73
CA SER A 211 6.61 14.39 1.72
C SER A 211 6.78 15.77 1.06
N SER A 212 7.64 15.86 0.04
CA SER A 212 7.93 17.11 -0.68
C SER A 212 6.75 17.60 -1.53
N ILE A 213 5.89 16.70 -2.03
CA ILE A 213 4.66 17.05 -2.73
C ILE A 213 3.74 17.85 -1.80
N GLY A 214 3.68 17.50 -0.52
CA GLY A 214 3.04 18.32 0.53
C GLY A 214 1.51 18.33 0.47
N THR A 215 0.89 17.24 0.02
CA THR A 215 -0.57 17.01 0.06
C THR A 215 -0.87 15.72 0.82
N PRO A 216 -1.95 15.66 1.64
CA PRO A 216 -2.19 14.53 2.53
C PRO A 216 -2.69 13.26 1.84
N ASN A 217 -3.01 13.33 0.56
CA ASN A 217 -3.59 12.25 -0.22
C ASN A 217 -2.58 11.50 -1.11
N VAL A 218 -1.28 11.74 -0.96
CA VAL A 218 -0.21 11.03 -1.68
C VAL A 218 0.51 10.08 -0.74
N GLY A 219 0.79 8.88 -1.21
CA GLY A 219 1.54 7.86 -0.51
C GLY A 219 2.21 6.90 -1.49
N LEU A 220 2.49 5.69 -1.04
CA LEU A 220 3.20 4.68 -1.81
C LEU A 220 2.21 3.75 -2.54
N LEU A 221 2.54 3.39 -3.77
CA LEU A 221 2.29 2.06 -4.27
C LEU A 221 3.51 1.22 -3.82
N LEU A 222 3.27 0.27 -2.94
CA LEU A 222 4.31 -0.56 -2.34
C LEU A 222 4.33 -1.93 -3.05
N ASP A 223 5.37 -2.18 -3.83
CA ASP A 223 5.56 -3.45 -4.53
C ASP A 223 6.65 -4.29 -3.85
N SER A 224 6.36 -5.54 -3.56
CA SER A 224 7.29 -6.50 -2.96
C SER A 224 8.53 -6.76 -3.85
N TRP A 225 8.38 -6.71 -5.17
CA TRP A 225 9.49 -6.83 -6.12
C TRP A 225 10.44 -5.64 -6.04
N HIS A 226 9.89 -4.42 -6.08
CA HIS A 226 10.69 -3.21 -6.00
C HIS A 226 11.32 -3.03 -4.63
N TRP A 227 10.63 -3.41 -3.56
CA TRP A 227 11.19 -3.50 -2.22
C TRP A 227 12.38 -4.46 -2.17
N TYR A 228 12.24 -5.70 -2.66
CA TYR A 228 13.30 -6.69 -2.71
C TYR A 228 14.49 -6.22 -3.56
N THR A 229 14.23 -5.73 -4.77
CA THR A 229 15.30 -5.34 -5.72
C THR A 229 15.99 -4.02 -5.37
N SER A 230 15.46 -3.25 -4.44
CA SER A 230 16.12 -2.10 -3.82
C SER A 230 16.87 -2.44 -2.53
N HIS A 231 16.99 -3.72 -2.18
CA HIS A 231 17.55 -4.22 -0.91
C HIS A 231 16.78 -3.71 0.31
N GLY A 232 15.48 -3.50 0.18
CA GLY A 232 14.60 -3.07 1.25
C GLY A 232 14.50 -4.09 2.38
N THR A 233 14.24 -3.62 3.58
CA THR A 233 14.18 -4.44 4.79
C THR A 233 12.79 -4.37 5.45
N VAL A 234 12.41 -5.42 6.18
CA VAL A 234 11.19 -5.43 7.01
C VAL A 234 11.20 -4.27 8.03
N ARG A 235 12.39 -3.89 8.53
CA ARG A 235 12.54 -2.75 9.46
C ARG A 235 12.13 -1.42 8.82
N GLU A 236 12.40 -1.22 7.55
CA GLU A 236 11.97 -0.03 6.80
C GLU A 236 10.46 -0.02 6.60
N LEU A 237 9.87 -1.16 6.23
CA LEU A 237 8.42 -1.29 6.08
C LEU A 237 7.67 -0.99 7.39
N LEU A 238 8.23 -1.39 8.54
CA LEU A 238 7.64 -1.13 9.87
C LEU A 238 7.58 0.35 10.25
N ARG A 239 8.23 1.24 9.51
CA ARG A 239 8.12 2.70 9.69
C ARG A 239 6.90 3.30 9.00
N LEU A 240 6.27 2.54 8.10
CA LEU A 240 5.07 2.96 7.39
C LEU A 240 3.81 2.71 8.22
N SER A 241 2.79 3.48 7.96
CA SER A 241 1.44 3.32 8.50
C SER A 241 0.43 3.15 7.36
N ASN A 242 -0.81 2.78 7.67
CA ASN A 242 -1.87 2.64 6.66
C ASN A 242 -2.06 3.88 5.77
N LYS A 243 -1.88 5.08 6.31
CA LYS A 243 -2.00 6.32 5.54
C LYS A 243 -0.89 6.48 4.48
N ASP A 244 0.26 5.85 4.68
CA ASP A 244 1.42 5.99 3.80
C ASP A 244 1.37 5.03 2.62
N VAL A 245 0.49 3.98 2.66
CA VAL A 245 0.37 2.97 1.61
C VAL A 245 -1.00 3.05 0.95
N ILE A 246 -1.02 3.30 -0.35
CA ILE A 246 -2.25 3.50 -1.13
C ILE A 246 -2.64 2.23 -1.87
N HIS A 247 -1.66 1.55 -2.45
CA HIS A 247 -1.83 0.33 -3.22
C HIS A 247 -0.66 -0.63 -2.95
N VAL A 248 -0.89 -1.93 -3.10
CA VAL A 248 0.16 -2.95 -2.90
C VAL A 248 0.19 -3.90 -4.09
N HIS A 249 1.39 -4.06 -4.66
CA HIS A 249 1.70 -5.13 -5.59
C HIS A 249 2.49 -6.25 -4.90
N VAL A 250 2.19 -7.50 -5.26
CA VAL A 250 2.88 -8.67 -4.72
C VAL A 250 3.37 -9.58 -5.83
N ASN A 251 4.65 -9.91 -5.76
CA ASN A 251 5.37 -10.71 -6.73
C ASN A 251 6.42 -11.54 -6.01
N ASP A 252 6.95 -12.55 -6.70
CA ASP A 252 8.15 -13.28 -6.29
C ASP A 252 9.25 -13.11 -7.34
N ALA A 253 10.49 -13.47 -7.02
CA ALA A 253 11.64 -13.34 -7.90
C ALA A 253 12.07 -14.70 -8.46
N PRO A 254 12.61 -14.77 -9.69
CA PRO A 254 13.25 -15.96 -10.19
C PRO A 254 14.38 -16.42 -9.25
N ALA A 255 14.39 -17.72 -8.93
CA ALA A 255 15.45 -18.32 -8.13
C ALA A 255 16.78 -18.41 -8.92
N GLY A 256 17.91 -18.41 -8.20
CA GLY A 256 19.24 -18.54 -8.78
C GLY A 256 19.79 -17.28 -9.45
N ILE A 257 19.08 -16.16 -9.42
CA ILE A 257 19.51 -14.87 -9.95
C ILE A 257 19.78 -13.92 -8.78
N GLN A 258 20.95 -13.29 -8.77
CA GLN A 258 21.33 -12.31 -7.75
C GLN A 258 20.40 -11.08 -7.81
N THR A 259 20.11 -10.46 -6.68
CA THR A 259 19.19 -9.31 -6.57
C THR A 259 19.51 -8.20 -7.57
N ASP A 260 20.78 -7.83 -7.73
CA ASP A 260 21.22 -6.78 -8.65
C ASP A 260 21.17 -7.18 -10.14
N GLN A 261 20.96 -8.45 -10.43
CA GLN A 261 20.83 -8.99 -11.79
C GLN A 261 19.37 -9.27 -12.16
N GLN A 262 18.44 -9.09 -11.25
CA GLN A 262 17.01 -9.27 -11.50
C GLN A 262 16.52 -8.29 -12.57
N ILE A 263 15.64 -8.78 -13.45
CA ILE A 263 15.09 -8.01 -14.59
C ILE A 263 13.62 -7.73 -14.32
N ASP A 264 13.22 -6.47 -14.37
CA ASP A 264 11.93 -5.96 -13.95
C ASP A 264 10.72 -6.71 -14.55
N ASN A 265 10.73 -7.01 -15.83
CA ASN A 265 9.64 -7.70 -16.53
C ASN A 265 9.78 -9.23 -16.56
N ARG A 266 10.48 -9.83 -15.59
CA ARG A 266 10.70 -11.28 -15.44
C ARG A 266 10.44 -11.74 -14.01
N ARG A 267 9.36 -11.30 -13.44
CA ARG A 267 8.93 -11.65 -12.08
C ARG A 267 8.21 -13.01 -12.06
N ARG A 268 7.76 -13.43 -10.89
CA ARG A 268 6.94 -14.63 -10.68
C ARG A 268 5.72 -14.27 -9.83
N LEU A 269 4.67 -15.09 -9.91
CA LEU A 269 3.56 -15.02 -8.97
C LEU A 269 4.04 -15.16 -7.53
N PRO A 270 3.43 -14.47 -6.54
CA PRO A 270 3.85 -14.54 -5.15
C PRO A 270 3.86 -15.97 -4.61
N VAL A 271 4.78 -16.26 -3.69
CA VAL A 271 4.95 -17.58 -3.05
C VAL A 271 5.18 -18.72 -4.06
N THR A 272 5.87 -18.44 -5.17
CA THR A 272 6.20 -19.46 -6.18
C THR A 272 7.63 -19.97 -5.99
N THR A 273 8.56 -19.11 -5.67
CA THR A 273 9.99 -19.43 -5.54
C THR A 273 10.51 -19.29 -4.12
N GLY A 274 9.88 -18.45 -3.30
CA GLY A 274 10.31 -18.14 -1.94
C GLY A 274 11.56 -17.26 -1.86
N VAL A 275 11.93 -16.58 -2.94
CA VAL A 275 13.10 -15.68 -2.99
C VAL A 275 12.83 -14.39 -2.22
N ILE A 276 11.63 -13.82 -2.38
CA ILE A 276 11.23 -12.61 -1.65
C ILE A 276 10.65 -13.02 -0.28
N ASP A 277 11.05 -12.36 0.79
CA ASP A 277 10.45 -12.54 2.13
C ASP A 277 9.01 -12.00 2.18
N LEU A 278 8.12 -12.71 1.47
CA LEU A 278 6.71 -12.36 1.42
C LEU A 278 6.00 -12.58 2.77
N LYS A 279 6.53 -13.47 3.63
CA LYS A 279 6.00 -13.65 4.98
C LYS A 279 6.24 -12.39 5.82
N GLY A 280 7.46 -11.87 5.82
CA GLY A 280 7.79 -10.60 6.48
C GLY A 280 6.96 -9.45 5.91
N PHE A 281 6.89 -9.33 4.58
CA PHE A 281 6.16 -8.29 3.88
C PHE A 281 4.67 -8.25 4.24
N ILE A 282 3.94 -9.38 4.09
CA ILE A 282 2.49 -9.42 4.32
C ILE A 282 2.12 -9.20 5.79
N ASN A 283 2.94 -9.69 6.74
CA ASN A 283 2.69 -9.49 8.16
C ASN A 283 2.93 -8.04 8.60
N VAL A 284 3.78 -7.28 7.91
CA VAL A 284 3.88 -5.82 8.14
C VAL A 284 2.61 -5.11 7.69
N LEU A 285 2.00 -5.49 6.55
CA LEU A 285 0.72 -4.93 6.12
C LEU A 285 -0.37 -5.12 7.18
N VAL A 286 -0.42 -6.28 7.83
CA VAL A 286 -1.34 -6.53 8.95
C VAL A 286 -1.04 -5.62 10.13
N LYS A 287 0.24 -5.53 10.54
CA LYS A 287 0.68 -4.71 11.69
C LYS A 287 0.37 -3.22 11.49
N MET A 288 0.56 -2.69 10.27
CA MET A 288 0.23 -1.29 9.98
C MET A 288 -1.27 -1.03 9.82
N GLY A 289 -2.08 -2.09 9.80
CA GLY A 289 -3.53 -2.02 9.61
C GLY A 289 -3.92 -1.62 8.19
N TYR A 290 -3.11 -1.98 7.18
CA TYR A 290 -3.40 -1.68 5.78
C TYR A 290 -4.79 -2.18 5.39
N ASP A 291 -5.57 -1.34 4.68
CA ASP A 291 -6.97 -1.57 4.35
C ASP A 291 -7.28 -1.53 2.85
N GLY A 292 -6.23 -1.53 2.03
CA GLY A 292 -6.33 -1.37 0.58
C GLY A 292 -6.23 -2.67 -0.21
N PRO A 293 -6.22 -2.55 -1.55
CA PRO A 293 -6.08 -3.67 -2.47
C PRO A 293 -4.66 -4.23 -2.50
N VAL A 294 -4.56 -5.55 -2.63
CA VAL A 294 -3.31 -6.28 -2.89
C VAL A 294 -3.45 -7.03 -4.21
N GLU A 295 -2.57 -6.75 -5.14
CA GLU A 295 -2.65 -7.20 -6.53
C GLU A 295 -1.37 -7.93 -6.97
N CYS A 296 -1.50 -8.94 -7.83
CA CYS A 296 -0.34 -9.56 -8.48
C CYS A 296 0.05 -8.80 -9.75
N GLU A 297 1.35 -8.46 -9.85
CA GLU A 297 1.94 -7.86 -11.07
C GLU A 297 3.18 -8.65 -11.50
N PRO A 298 3.03 -9.92 -11.89
CA PRO A 298 4.18 -10.82 -12.06
C PRO A 298 4.98 -10.59 -13.33
N PHE A 299 4.45 -9.94 -14.36
CA PHE A 299 5.06 -9.85 -15.69
C PHE A 299 5.63 -11.19 -16.18
N ASP A 300 5.00 -12.30 -15.76
CA ASP A 300 5.42 -13.67 -16.09
C ASP A 300 4.93 -14.02 -17.49
N GLN A 301 5.88 -14.30 -18.39
CA GLN A 301 5.55 -14.60 -19.79
C GLN A 301 4.85 -15.94 -19.96
N GLU A 302 5.11 -16.93 -19.09
CA GLU A 302 4.42 -18.21 -19.13
C GLU A 302 2.95 -18.04 -18.72
N LEU A 303 2.71 -17.29 -17.63
CA LEU A 303 1.36 -16.96 -17.18
C LEU A 303 0.57 -16.22 -18.27
N ARG A 304 1.20 -15.24 -18.93
CA ARG A 304 0.57 -14.42 -19.99
C ARG A 304 0.24 -15.19 -21.27
N ARG A 305 0.79 -16.40 -21.45
CA ARG A 305 0.46 -17.30 -22.58
C ARG A 305 -0.59 -18.33 -22.25
N MET A 306 -1.01 -18.41 -20.99
CA MET A 306 -2.06 -19.34 -20.58
C MET A 306 -3.44 -18.87 -21.06
N GLU A 307 -4.36 -19.80 -21.18
CA GLU A 307 -5.77 -19.48 -21.29
C GLU A 307 -6.25 -18.69 -20.05
N ASP A 308 -7.14 -17.73 -20.25
CA ASP A 308 -7.61 -16.79 -19.21
C ASP A 308 -8.02 -17.50 -17.93
N ASN A 309 -8.82 -18.56 -18.02
CA ASN A 309 -9.28 -19.32 -16.86
C ASN A 309 -8.12 -19.98 -16.08
N ALA A 310 -7.08 -20.46 -16.77
CA ALA A 310 -5.91 -21.04 -16.14
C ALA A 310 -5.05 -20.00 -15.46
N ALA A 311 -4.83 -18.83 -16.09
CA ALA A 311 -4.09 -17.71 -15.53
C ALA A 311 -4.79 -17.16 -14.27
N LEU A 312 -6.10 -16.95 -14.32
CA LEU A 312 -6.91 -16.48 -13.20
C LEU A 312 -6.86 -17.46 -12.01
N LYS A 313 -7.05 -18.76 -12.27
CA LYS A 313 -6.98 -19.79 -11.24
C LYS A 313 -5.60 -19.82 -10.58
N LYS A 314 -4.53 -19.85 -11.36
CA LYS A 314 -3.14 -19.87 -10.85
C LYS A 314 -2.84 -18.62 -10.02
N THR A 315 -3.37 -17.46 -10.41
CA THR A 315 -3.17 -16.20 -9.70
C THR A 315 -3.87 -16.18 -8.35
N ILE A 316 -5.15 -16.56 -8.28
CA ILE A 316 -5.87 -16.58 -7.00
C ILE A 316 -5.33 -17.65 -6.05
N GLU A 317 -4.90 -18.80 -6.54
CA GLU A 317 -4.23 -19.83 -5.74
C GLU A 317 -2.92 -19.30 -5.14
N SER A 318 -2.16 -18.49 -5.90
CA SER A 318 -0.95 -17.85 -5.42
C SER A 318 -1.25 -16.81 -4.33
N LEU A 319 -2.27 -15.96 -4.51
CA LEU A 319 -2.73 -15.04 -3.47
C LEU A 319 -3.22 -15.79 -2.22
N ASN A 320 -3.93 -16.89 -2.36
CA ASN A 320 -4.37 -17.71 -1.23
C ASN A 320 -3.18 -18.26 -0.43
N ARG A 321 -2.11 -18.71 -1.10
CA ARG A 321 -0.86 -19.11 -0.43
C ARG A 321 -0.21 -17.94 0.30
N LEU A 322 -0.23 -16.73 -0.28
CA LEU A 322 0.27 -15.53 0.38
C LEU A 322 -0.52 -15.20 1.66
N TRP A 323 -1.86 -15.26 1.61
CA TRP A 323 -2.71 -15.08 2.81
C TRP A 323 -2.45 -16.13 3.89
N ALA A 324 -2.11 -17.35 3.50
CA ALA A 324 -1.75 -18.41 4.46
C ALA A 324 -0.43 -18.16 5.22
N LEU A 325 0.41 -17.21 4.76
CA LEU A 325 1.61 -16.78 5.48
C LEU A 325 1.33 -15.79 6.63
N ILE A 326 0.10 -15.32 6.76
CA ILE A 326 -0.29 -14.36 7.82
C ILE A 326 -0.28 -15.09 9.17
N THR A 327 0.50 -14.54 10.11
CA THR A 327 0.69 -15.08 11.47
C THR A 327 0.37 -14.01 12.51
N VAL A 328 -0.90 -13.67 12.71
CA VAL A 328 -1.38 -12.68 13.70
C VAL A 328 -2.33 -13.32 14.66
#